data_fefbcbd19860507c139bac5114f6a668
#
_entry.id   fefbcbd19860507c139bac5114f6a668
#
_cell.length_a   1.000
_cell.length_b   1.000
_cell.length_c   1.000
_cell.angle_alpha   90.00
_cell.angle_beta   90.00
_cell.angle_gamma   90.00
#
_symmetry.space_group_name_H-M   'P 1'
#
loop_
_entity.id
_entity.type
_entity.pdbx_description
1 polymer ?
#
loop_
_entity_poly.entity_id
_entity_poly.type
_entity_poly.pdbx_seq_one_letter_code
_entity_poly.pdbx_strand_id
1 'polypeptide(L)'
;MIIFYKNLFKFFVLFSLIAGQELKDIDTKLSNLEFEQVQLPLEQLNSKYPENSDILLRLSITHHYLSESAIEKSEDKKNALKAFKYIEQANDIDPDNPNILKWYVIALGKTVEEDTIRNQIEQSKNIQTIALKVIELLPNDEFCYSIMGQWHYKLADLGRASRRIASILFSEPPKGSFEEAQYFFEKSLQYNPNYIGTYYWLGKTYLK
;
A
#
# COMPACT_ATOMS: atom_id res chain seq x y z
N MET A 1 44.57 -17.20 -1.94
CA MET A 1 43.14 -17.48 -1.75
C MET A 1 42.53 -16.68 -0.59
N ILE A 2 43.10 -16.67 0.62
CA ILE A 2 42.59 -15.93 1.81
C ILE A 2 42.57 -14.42 1.64
N ILE A 3 43.49 -13.82 0.90
CA ILE A 3 43.57 -12.36 0.66
C ILE A 3 42.43 -11.91 -0.30
N PHE A 4 42.06 -12.75 -1.26
CA PHE A 4 40.99 -12.48 -2.20
C PHE A 4 39.63 -12.43 -1.50
N TYR A 5 39.35 -13.36 -0.58
CA TYR A 5 38.13 -13.37 0.24
C TYR A 5 38.06 -12.19 1.22
N LYS A 6 39.17 -11.77 1.82
CA LYS A 6 39.20 -10.58 2.70
C LYS A 6 38.90 -9.27 1.94
N ASN A 7 39.36 -9.15 0.71
CA ASN A 7 39.08 -7.98 -0.11
C ASN A 7 37.65 -7.99 -0.64
N LEU A 8 37.11 -9.16 -1.01
CA LEU A 8 35.72 -9.32 -1.42
C LEU A 8 34.77 -9.00 -0.26
N PHE A 9 35.06 -9.47 0.95
CA PHE A 9 34.26 -9.20 2.15
C PHE A 9 34.31 -7.71 2.56
N LYS A 10 35.49 -7.06 2.48
CA LYS A 10 35.60 -5.61 2.72
C LYS A 10 34.83 -4.80 1.65
N PHE A 11 34.85 -5.23 0.39
CA PHE A 11 34.09 -4.62 -0.70
C PHE A 11 32.59 -4.75 -0.46
N PHE A 12 32.12 -5.93 -0.02
CA PHE A 12 30.73 -6.20 0.30
C PHE A 12 30.24 -5.36 1.51
N VAL A 13 31.05 -5.25 2.57
CA VAL A 13 30.73 -4.44 3.75
C VAL A 13 30.73 -2.94 3.44
N LEU A 14 31.69 -2.45 2.67
CA LEU A 14 31.75 -1.05 2.25
C LEU A 14 30.56 -0.71 1.34
N PHE A 15 30.15 -1.64 0.49
CA PHE A 15 29.07 -1.52 -0.45
C PHE A 15 27.69 -1.51 0.23
N SER A 16 27.49 -2.36 1.25
CA SER A 16 26.27 -2.34 2.08
C SER A 16 26.14 -1.06 2.91
N LEU A 17 27.25 -0.49 3.35
CA LEU A 17 27.28 0.80 4.07
C LEU A 17 26.93 1.98 3.16
N ILE A 18 27.39 2.00 1.91
CA ILE A 18 27.07 3.06 0.94
C ILE A 18 25.59 2.97 0.54
N ALA A 19 25.08 1.78 0.20
CA ALA A 19 23.67 1.59 -0.11
C ALA A 19 22.76 1.94 1.08
N GLY A 20 23.18 1.62 2.31
CA GLY A 20 22.47 2.00 3.53
C GLY A 20 22.43 3.50 3.76
N GLN A 21 23.49 4.25 3.40
CA GLN A 21 23.50 5.70 3.53
C GLN A 21 22.63 6.37 2.45
N GLU A 22 22.66 5.88 1.21
CA GLU A 22 21.80 6.35 0.12
C GLU A 22 20.31 6.15 0.44
N LEU A 23 19.93 4.97 0.99
CA LEU A 23 18.55 4.70 1.42
C LEU A 23 18.12 5.59 2.60
N LYS A 24 19.03 5.90 3.53
CA LYS A 24 18.72 6.79 4.65
C LYS A 24 18.44 8.23 4.20
N ASP A 25 19.17 8.72 3.20
CA ASP A 25 18.92 10.04 2.60
C ASP A 25 17.57 10.06 1.86
N ILE A 26 17.28 8.99 1.13
CA ILE A 26 15.97 8.78 0.50
C ILE A 26 14.84 8.75 1.53
N ASP A 27 14.99 8.03 2.64
CA ASP A 27 13.98 7.96 3.71
C ASP A 27 13.73 9.33 4.35
N THR A 28 14.79 10.14 4.49
CA THR A 28 14.65 11.52 4.96
C THR A 28 13.81 12.36 3.99
N LYS A 29 14.06 12.25 2.69
CA LYS A 29 13.27 12.96 1.67
C LYS A 29 11.83 12.46 1.59
N LEU A 30 11.60 11.15 1.68
CA LEU A 30 10.26 10.57 1.73
C LEU A 30 9.46 11.10 2.94
N SER A 31 10.10 11.20 4.12
CA SER A 31 9.46 11.77 5.31
C SER A 31 9.16 13.27 5.19
N ASN A 32 9.90 13.99 4.34
CA ASN A 32 9.65 15.39 3.99
C ASN A 32 8.65 15.55 2.83
N LEU A 33 8.06 14.47 2.32
CA LEU A 33 7.12 14.46 1.18
C LEU A 33 7.75 14.93 -0.15
N GLU A 34 9.06 14.75 -0.32
CA GLU A 34 9.83 15.17 -1.51
C GLU A 34 9.87 14.05 -2.57
N PHE A 35 8.69 13.53 -2.97
CA PHE A 35 8.55 12.31 -3.77
C PHE A 35 9.19 12.42 -5.17
N GLU A 36 9.10 13.58 -5.83
CA GLU A 36 9.72 13.81 -7.15
C GLU A 36 11.25 13.71 -7.08
N GLN A 37 11.86 14.12 -5.96
CA GLN A 37 13.32 14.13 -5.79
C GLN A 37 13.89 12.74 -5.56
N VAL A 38 13.09 11.77 -5.08
CA VAL A 38 13.55 10.42 -4.77
C VAL A 38 13.28 9.42 -5.89
N GLN A 39 12.39 9.74 -6.84
CA GLN A 39 12.02 8.81 -7.91
C GLN A 39 13.24 8.35 -8.70
N LEU A 40 14.00 9.28 -9.29
CA LEU A 40 15.16 8.93 -10.14
C LEU A 40 16.29 8.22 -9.35
N PRO A 41 16.68 8.66 -8.16
CA PRO A 41 17.61 7.91 -7.32
C PRO A 41 17.17 6.47 -7.03
N LEU A 42 15.89 6.25 -6.70
CA LEU A 42 15.35 4.91 -6.45
C LEU A 42 15.33 4.05 -7.71
N GLU A 43 14.98 4.60 -8.88
CA GLU A 43 15.02 3.88 -10.15
C GLU A 43 16.46 3.46 -10.51
N GLN A 44 17.45 4.30 -10.22
CA GLN A 44 18.88 3.97 -10.41
C GLN A 44 19.32 2.86 -9.44
N LEU A 45 18.92 2.93 -8.18
CA LEU A 45 19.19 1.87 -7.20
C LEU A 45 18.51 0.56 -7.60
N ASN A 46 17.26 0.60 -8.06
CA ASN A 46 16.55 -0.59 -8.53
C ASN A 46 17.21 -1.23 -9.75
N SER A 47 17.72 -0.41 -10.69
CA SER A 47 18.49 -0.92 -11.83
C SER A 47 19.76 -1.67 -11.41
N LYS A 48 20.36 -1.25 -10.29
CA LYS A 48 21.57 -1.85 -9.73
C LYS A 48 21.27 -3.05 -8.83
N TYR A 49 20.10 -3.05 -8.16
CA TYR A 49 19.66 -4.04 -7.20
C TYR A 49 18.19 -4.43 -7.43
N PRO A 50 17.87 -5.12 -8.55
CA PRO A 50 16.49 -5.34 -8.98
C PRO A 50 15.68 -6.27 -8.05
N GLU A 51 16.36 -7.11 -7.24
CA GLU A 51 15.74 -8.03 -6.28
C GLU A 51 15.81 -7.52 -4.82
N ASN A 52 15.86 -6.20 -4.64
CA ASN A 52 15.87 -5.62 -3.30
C ASN A 52 14.46 -5.14 -2.93
N SER A 53 13.79 -5.88 -2.05
CA SER A 53 12.41 -5.59 -1.62
C SER A 53 12.27 -4.23 -0.93
N ASP A 54 13.31 -3.74 -0.24
CA ASP A 54 13.31 -2.43 0.43
C ASP A 54 13.34 -1.26 -0.59
N ILE A 55 14.04 -1.42 -1.70
CA ILE A 55 14.04 -0.42 -2.80
C ILE A 55 12.69 -0.44 -3.51
N LEU A 56 12.17 -1.62 -3.82
CA LEU A 56 10.87 -1.81 -4.47
C LEU A 56 9.72 -1.25 -3.61
N LEU A 57 9.76 -1.45 -2.29
CA LEU A 57 8.82 -0.86 -1.34
C LEU A 57 8.84 0.67 -1.43
N ARG A 58 10.02 1.31 -1.42
CA ARG A 58 10.15 2.77 -1.50
C ARG A 58 9.71 3.31 -2.86
N LEU A 59 9.94 2.59 -3.94
CA LEU A 59 9.41 2.93 -5.27
C LEU A 59 7.89 2.89 -5.28
N SER A 60 7.29 1.86 -4.66
CA SER A 60 5.84 1.78 -4.52
C SER A 60 5.28 2.96 -3.74
N ILE A 61 5.86 3.29 -2.58
CA ILE A 61 5.47 4.44 -1.76
C ILE A 61 5.56 5.73 -2.57
N THR A 62 6.69 5.94 -3.25
CA THR A 62 6.93 7.13 -4.09
C THR A 62 5.85 7.28 -5.15
N HIS A 63 5.60 6.23 -5.93
CA HIS A 63 4.59 6.28 -6.98
C HIS A 63 3.17 6.38 -6.47
N HIS A 64 2.86 5.82 -5.28
CA HIS A 64 1.56 6.02 -4.65
C HIS A 64 1.30 7.50 -4.36
N TYR A 65 2.24 8.21 -3.74
CA TYR A 65 2.08 9.62 -3.45
C TYR A 65 2.14 10.53 -4.68
N LEU A 66 2.93 10.16 -5.70
CA LEU A 66 2.88 10.84 -7.00
C LEU A 66 1.52 10.64 -7.71
N SER A 67 0.86 9.51 -7.51
CA SER A 67 -0.52 9.30 -7.96
C SER A 67 -1.49 10.22 -7.22
N GLU A 68 -1.42 10.29 -5.88
CA GLU A 68 -2.30 11.12 -5.07
C GLU A 68 -2.13 12.64 -5.32
N SER A 69 -0.92 13.07 -5.72
CA SER A 69 -0.62 14.48 -6.03
C SER A 69 -0.86 14.84 -7.50
N ALA A 70 -1.15 13.87 -8.38
CA ALA A 70 -1.32 14.09 -9.80
C ALA A 70 -2.58 14.93 -10.09
N ILE A 71 -2.44 15.97 -10.91
CA ILE A 71 -3.56 16.80 -11.40
C ILE A 71 -4.26 16.08 -12.55
N GLU A 72 -3.48 15.47 -13.44
CA GLU A 72 -4.00 14.77 -14.61
C GLU A 72 -4.35 13.32 -14.26
N LYS A 73 -5.59 12.92 -14.55
CA LYS A 73 -6.08 11.55 -14.29
C LYS A 73 -5.24 10.45 -14.95
N SER A 74 -4.62 10.76 -16.09
CA SER A 74 -3.72 9.84 -16.78
C SER A 74 -2.43 9.57 -16.00
N GLU A 75 -1.86 10.59 -15.37
CA GLU A 75 -0.68 10.47 -14.52
C GLU A 75 -1.01 9.81 -13.17
N ASP A 76 -2.17 10.13 -12.57
CA ASP A 76 -2.69 9.42 -11.40
C ASP A 76 -2.72 7.91 -11.67
N LYS A 77 -3.44 7.48 -12.70
CA LYS A 77 -3.56 6.07 -13.06
C LYS A 77 -2.21 5.41 -13.37
N LYS A 78 -1.35 6.10 -14.10
CA LYS A 78 -0.01 5.59 -14.45
C LYS A 78 0.85 5.35 -13.21
N ASN A 79 0.85 6.30 -12.27
CA ASN A 79 1.59 6.17 -11.02
C ASN A 79 0.98 5.12 -10.09
N ALA A 80 -0.35 5.03 -9.98
CA ALA A 80 -1.02 3.96 -9.24
C ALA A 80 -0.63 2.56 -9.73
N LEU A 81 -0.61 2.35 -11.05
CA LEU A 81 -0.19 1.07 -11.65
C LEU A 81 1.29 0.77 -11.40
N LYS A 82 2.17 1.77 -11.46
CA LYS A 82 3.59 1.60 -11.12
C LYS A 82 3.77 1.24 -9.63
N ALA A 83 3.06 1.93 -8.74
CA ALA A 83 3.07 1.63 -7.31
C ALA A 83 2.69 0.18 -7.04
N PHE A 84 1.61 -0.30 -7.66
CA PHE A 84 1.18 -1.69 -7.51
C PHE A 84 2.20 -2.67 -8.07
N LYS A 85 2.75 -2.42 -9.26
CA LYS A 85 3.76 -3.30 -9.87
C LYS A 85 5.01 -3.46 -8.98
N TYR A 86 5.50 -2.36 -8.39
CA TYR A 86 6.69 -2.42 -7.52
C TYR A 86 6.40 -3.16 -6.22
N ILE A 87 5.23 -2.95 -5.61
CA ILE A 87 4.92 -3.65 -4.36
C ILE A 87 4.60 -5.13 -4.59
N GLU A 88 4.03 -5.49 -5.73
CA GLU A 88 3.83 -6.88 -6.12
C GLU A 88 5.17 -7.60 -6.22
N GLN A 89 6.17 -7.00 -6.90
CA GLN A 89 7.53 -7.53 -6.94
C GLN A 89 8.19 -7.62 -5.56
N ALA A 90 8.00 -6.62 -4.71
CA ALA A 90 8.51 -6.65 -3.33
C ALA A 90 7.89 -7.79 -2.53
N ASN A 91 6.58 -8.02 -2.69
CA ASN A 91 5.85 -9.10 -2.02
C ASN A 91 6.27 -10.50 -2.51
N ASP A 92 6.63 -10.65 -3.79
CA ASP A 92 7.17 -11.91 -4.31
C ASP A 92 8.53 -12.26 -3.67
N ILE A 93 9.32 -11.25 -3.29
CA ILE A 93 10.64 -11.42 -2.66
C ILE A 93 10.51 -11.66 -1.16
N ASP A 94 9.66 -10.88 -0.46
CA ASP A 94 9.50 -10.91 1.01
C ASP A 94 8.00 -10.87 1.40
N PRO A 95 7.28 -12.01 1.25
CA PRO A 95 5.82 -12.07 1.38
C PRO A 95 5.28 -11.97 2.81
N ASP A 96 6.15 -12.06 3.80
CA ASP A 96 5.77 -11.97 5.21
C ASP A 96 6.14 -10.62 5.86
N ASN A 97 6.71 -9.70 5.10
CA ASN A 97 7.05 -8.38 5.59
C ASN A 97 5.79 -7.52 5.79
N PRO A 98 5.47 -7.13 7.05
CA PRO A 98 4.22 -6.43 7.32
C PRO A 98 4.13 -5.05 6.63
N ASN A 99 5.25 -4.36 6.40
CA ASN A 99 5.26 -3.09 5.68
C ASN A 99 4.99 -3.29 4.18
N ILE A 100 5.51 -4.37 3.60
CA ILE A 100 5.22 -4.72 2.20
C ILE A 100 3.75 -5.09 2.06
N LEU A 101 3.22 -5.94 2.93
CA LEU A 101 1.80 -6.31 2.95
C LEU A 101 0.89 -5.09 3.11
N LYS A 102 1.24 -4.14 3.99
CA LYS A 102 0.54 -2.87 4.14
C LYS A 102 0.48 -2.09 2.83
N TRP A 103 1.62 -1.86 2.22
CA TRP A 103 1.67 -1.10 0.96
C TRP A 103 1.07 -1.86 -0.22
N TYR A 104 1.10 -3.19 -0.18
CA TYR A 104 0.41 -4.03 -1.16
C TYR A 104 -1.10 -3.77 -1.13
N VAL A 105 -1.73 -3.81 0.04
CA VAL A 105 -3.18 -3.59 0.15
C VAL A 105 -3.57 -2.16 -0.16
N ILE A 106 -2.73 -1.16 0.17
CA ILE A 106 -2.94 0.25 -0.18
C ILE A 106 -2.92 0.41 -1.71
N ALA A 107 -1.87 -0.06 -2.37
CA ALA A 107 -1.70 0.08 -3.81
C ALA A 107 -2.76 -0.73 -4.59
N LEU A 108 -3.10 -1.95 -4.15
CA LEU A 108 -4.18 -2.74 -4.72
C LEU A 108 -5.52 -1.99 -4.62
N GLY A 109 -5.85 -1.45 -3.45
CA GLY A 109 -7.06 -0.66 -3.24
C GLY A 109 -7.18 0.51 -4.21
N LYS A 110 -6.08 1.23 -4.43
CA LYS A 110 -6.01 2.36 -5.37
C LYS A 110 -6.21 1.91 -6.83
N THR A 111 -5.58 0.82 -7.26
CA THR A 111 -5.71 0.35 -8.65
C THR A 111 -7.11 -0.15 -8.99
N VAL A 112 -7.82 -0.78 -8.04
CA VAL A 112 -9.17 -1.31 -8.28
C VAL A 112 -10.26 -0.26 -8.13
N GLU A 113 -9.96 0.92 -7.62
CA GLU A 113 -10.97 1.95 -7.34
C GLU A 113 -11.69 2.43 -8.62
N GLU A 114 -10.98 2.49 -9.73
CA GLU A 114 -11.52 2.88 -11.04
C GLU A 114 -11.79 1.69 -11.98
N ASP A 115 -11.70 0.47 -11.47
CA ASP A 115 -11.92 -0.74 -12.26
C ASP A 115 -13.41 -1.11 -12.33
N THR A 116 -13.72 -2.17 -13.05
CA THR A 116 -15.08 -2.68 -13.15
C THR A 116 -15.61 -3.10 -11.78
N ILE A 117 -16.89 -2.93 -11.54
CA ILE A 117 -17.57 -3.38 -10.29
C ILE A 117 -17.30 -4.87 -10.03
N ARG A 118 -17.21 -5.67 -11.08
CA ARG A 118 -16.87 -7.08 -10.95
C ARG A 118 -15.50 -7.27 -10.31
N ASN A 119 -14.46 -6.61 -10.86
CA ASN A 119 -13.09 -6.74 -10.32
C ASN A 119 -12.96 -6.13 -8.92
N GLN A 120 -13.62 -4.99 -8.65
CA GLN A 120 -13.69 -4.43 -7.29
C GLN A 120 -14.23 -5.45 -6.27
N ILE A 121 -15.29 -6.18 -6.62
CA ILE A 121 -15.87 -7.20 -5.76
C ILE A 121 -14.95 -8.42 -5.65
N GLU A 122 -14.35 -8.88 -6.75
CA GLU A 122 -13.38 -10.00 -6.74
C GLU A 122 -12.18 -9.70 -5.82
N GLN A 123 -11.61 -8.49 -5.90
CA GLN A 123 -10.47 -8.09 -5.07
C GLN A 123 -10.84 -7.74 -3.62
N SER A 124 -12.12 -7.49 -3.33
CA SER A 124 -12.54 -7.08 -1.99
C SER A 124 -12.17 -8.10 -0.89
N LYS A 125 -12.27 -9.40 -1.19
CA LYS A 125 -11.90 -10.46 -0.24
C LYS A 125 -10.39 -10.53 -0.02
N ASN A 126 -9.60 -10.32 -1.05
CA ASN A 126 -8.14 -10.27 -0.96
C ASN A 126 -7.69 -9.06 -0.10
N ILE A 127 -8.24 -7.88 -0.37
CA ILE A 127 -8.01 -6.67 0.43
C ILE A 127 -8.34 -6.90 1.90
N GLN A 128 -9.50 -7.49 2.21
CA GLN A 128 -9.89 -7.81 3.59
C GLN A 128 -8.86 -8.73 4.26
N THR A 129 -8.52 -9.84 3.61
CA THR A 129 -7.61 -10.84 4.17
C THR A 129 -6.25 -10.25 4.51
N ILE A 130 -5.67 -9.47 3.58
CA ILE A 130 -4.35 -8.86 3.78
C ILE A 130 -4.43 -7.75 4.85
N ALA A 131 -5.43 -6.87 4.79
CA ALA A 131 -5.58 -5.80 5.76
C ALA A 131 -5.73 -6.33 7.20
N LEU A 132 -6.50 -7.39 7.40
CA LEU A 132 -6.62 -8.04 8.71
C LEU A 132 -5.30 -8.67 9.17
N LYS A 133 -4.55 -9.35 8.26
CA LYS A 133 -3.21 -9.87 8.58
C LYS A 133 -2.25 -8.74 9.00
N VAL A 134 -2.30 -7.59 8.32
CA VAL A 134 -1.46 -6.44 8.71
C VAL A 134 -1.88 -5.86 10.06
N ILE A 135 -3.18 -5.77 10.37
CA ILE A 135 -3.65 -5.33 11.69
C ILE A 135 -3.14 -6.26 12.80
N GLU A 136 -3.08 -7.57 12.57
CA GLU A 136 -2.49 -8.52 13.54
C GLU A 136 -0.99 -8.31 13.73
N LEU A 137 -0.25 -8.01 12.66
CA LEU A 137 1.21 -7.82 12.68
C LEU A 137 1.61 -6.42 13.14
N LEU A 138 0.83 -5.40 12.80
CA LEU A 138 1.05 -3.98 13.10
C LEU A 138 -0.22 -3.39 13.75
N PRO A 139 -0.53 -3.74 15.00
CA PRO A 139 -1.82 -3.41 15.63
C PRO A 139 -2.06 -1.92 15.89
N ASN A 140 -1.06 -1.07 15.70
CA ASN A 140 -1.16 0.38 15.88
C ASN A 140 -1.07 1.15 14.55
N ASP A 141 -1.13 0.46 13.40
CA ASP A 141 -1.04 1.08 12.09
C ASP A 141 -2.41 1.60 11.63
N GLU A 142 -2.55 2.90 11.54
CA GLU A 142 -3.80 3.58 11.19
C GLU A 142 -4.31 3.30 9.78
N PHE A 143 -3.40 3.03 8.82
CA PHE A 143 -3.77 2.83 7.43
C PHE A 143 -4.67 1.62 7.23
N CYS A 144 -4.32 0.47 7.82
CA CYS A 144 -5.10 -0.76 7.65
C CYS A 144 -6.46 -0.69 8.33
N TYR A 145 -6.57 0.02 9.45
CA TYR A 145 -7.88 0.32 10.03
C TYR A 145 -8.71 1.22 9.10
N SER A 146 -8.13 2.26 8.51
CA SER A 146 -8.83 3.10 7.53
C SER A 146 -9.28 2.31 6.30
N ILE A 147 -8.45 1.40 5.78
CA ILE A 147 -8.79 0.52 4.66
C ILE A 147 -9.97 -0.39 5.03
N MET A 148 -9.96 -0.99 6.22
CA MET A 148 -11.08 -1.82 6.68
C MET A 148 -12.37 -1.02 6.86
N GLY A 149 -12.29 0.20 7.35
CA GLY A 149 -13.43 1.12 7.40
C GLY A 149 -14.02 1.39 6.00
N GLN A 150 -13.17 1.70 5.03
CA GLN A 150 -13.59 1.90 3.63
C GLN A 150 -14.18 0.61 3.02
N TRP A 151 -13.60 -0.53 3.32
CA TRP A 151 -14.08 -1.84 2.88
C TRP A 151 -15.51 -2.09 3.38
N HIS A 152 -15.77 -1.92 4.67
CA HIS A 152 -17.10 -2.07 5.26
C HIS A 152 -18.10 -1.05 4.68
N TYR A 153 -17.69 0.22 4.53
CA TYR A 153 -18.51 1.26 3.94
C TYR A 153 -18.91 0.92 2.50
N LYS A 154 -17.94 0.59 1.64
CA LYS A 154 -18.19 0.28 0.22
C LYS A 154 -19.12 -0.93 0.06
N LEU A 155 -18.99 -1.95 0.88
CA LEU A 155 -19.87 -3.12 0.86
C LEU A 155 -21.27 -2.82 1.42
N ALA A 156 -21.38 -2.02 2.47
CA ALA A 156 -22.69 -1.60 3.00
C ALA A 156 -23.46 -0.75 1.96
N ASP A 157 -22.74 0.09 1.20
CA ASP A 157 -23.32 0.99 0.20
C ASP A 157 -23.53 0.33 -1.18
N LEU A 158 -23.22 -0.96 -1.36
CA LEU A 158 -23.45 -1.67 -2.61
C LEU A 158 -24.90 -1.64 -3.04
N GLY A 159 -25.13 -1.18 -4.28
CA GLY A 159 -26.45 -1.23 -4.92
C GLY A 159 -26.90 -2.67 -5.25
N ARG A 160 -28.19 -2.84 -5.57
CA ARG A 160 -28.80 -4.16 -5.87
C ARG A 160 -28.06 -4.93 -6.97
N ALA A 161 -27.65 -4.24 -8.05
CA ALA A 161 -26.94 -4.87 -9.17
C ALA A 161 -25.57 -5.43 -8.71
N SER A 162 -24.80 -4.64 -7.96
CA SER A 162 -23.48 -5.06 -7.44
C SER A 162 -23.60 -6.21 -6.44
N ARG A 163 -24.64 -6.22 -5.58
CA ARG A 163 -24.94 -7.35 -4.66
C ARG A 163 -25.22 -8.63 -5.43
N ARG A 164 -25.92 -8.53 -6.58
CA ARG A 164 -26.18 -9.69 -7.45
C ARG A 164 -24.88 -10.22 -8.07
N ILE A 165 -23.95 -9.35 -8.49
CA ILE A 165 -22.61 -9.76 -8.97
C ILE A 165 -21.87 -10.47 -7.85
N ALA A 166 -21.84 -9.92 -6.65
CA ALA A 166 -21.19 -10.54 -5.50
C ALA A 166 -21.74 -11.95 -5.18
N SER A 167 -23.07 -12.15 -5.29
CA SER A 167 -23.69 -13.47 -5.06
C SER A 167 -23.41 -14.50 -6.16
N ILE A 168 -22.96 -14.06 -7.34
CA ILE A 168 -22.51 -14.95 -8.42
C ILE A 168 -21.05 -15.34 -8.21
N LEU A 169 -20.21 -14.40 -7.74
CA LEU A 169 -18.76 -14.59 -7.56
C LEU A 169 -18.42 -15.39 -6.30
N PHE A 170 -19.21 -15.25 -5.26
CA PHE A 170 -18.95 -15.88 -3.96
C PHE A 170 -20.17 -16.66 -3.49
N SER A 171 -19.94 -17.89 -2.99
CA SER A 171 -20.97 -18.66 -2.30
C SER A 171 -21.49 -17.93 -1.05
N GLU A 172 -20.59 -17.25 -0.36
CA GLU A 172 -20.88 -16.32 0.76
C GLU A 172 -20.29 -14.95 0.44
N PRO A 173 -21.10 -14.02 -0.11
CA PRO A 173 -20.63 -12.68 -0.41
C PRO A 173 -20.17 -11.95 0.84
N PRO A 174 -19.05 -11.20 0.78
CA PRO A 174 -18.60 -10.43 1.91
C PRO A 174 -19.68 -9.42 2.33
N LYS A 175 -19.84 -9.25 3.64
CA LYS A 175 -20.82 -8.33 4.24
C LYS A 175 -20.10 -7.18 4.89
N GLY A 176 -20.52 -5.95 4.58
CA GLY A 176 -20.10 -4.75 5.27
C GLY A 176 -21.29 -4.10 5.98
N SER A 177 -21.02 -3.33 7.02
CA SER A 177 -22.00 -2.47 7.67
C SER A 177 -21.41 -1.08 7.92
N PHE A 178 -22.26 -0.08 8.08
CA PHE A 178 -21.82 1.28 8.40
C PHE A 178 -21.32 1.38 9.86
N GLU A 179 -21.86 0.56 10.75
CA GLU A 179 -21.42 0.47 12.15
C GLU A 179 -19.98 -0.06 12.24
N GLU A 180 -19.66 -1.13 11.49
CA GLU A 180 -18.29 -1.65 11.40
C GLU A 180 -17.35 -0.65 10.72
N ALA A 181 -17.82 0.04 9.67
CA ALA A 181 -17.05 1.10 9.02
C ALA A 181 -16.68 2.20 10.02
N GLN A 182 -17.65 2.69 10.81
CA GLN A 182 -17.42 3.67 11.88
C GLN A 182 -16.39 3.17 12.89
N TYR A 183 -16.56 1.95 13.41
CA TYR A 183 -15.63 1.36 14.36
C TYR A 183 -14.18 1.36 13.84
N PHE A 184 -13.96 0.92 12.60
CA PHE A 184 -12.64 0.88 12.01
C PHE A 184 -12.06 2.28 11.76
N PHE A 185 -12.86 3.25 11.33
CA PHE A 185 -12.41 4.64 11.18
C PHE A 185 -12.05 5.27 12.53
N GLU A 186 -12.84 5.06 13.57
CA GLU A 186 -12.54 5.55 14.92
C GLU A 186 -11.25 4.92 15.47
N LYS A 187 -11.01 3.63 15.20
CA LYS A 187 -9.74 2.97 15.51
C LYS A 187 -8.55 3.58 14.77
N SER A 188 -8.68 3.85 13.47
CA SER A 188 -7.66 4.55 12.70
C SER A 188 -7.30 5.91 13.34
N LEU A 189 -8.30 6.71 13.69
CA LEU A 189 -8.11 8.02 14.31
C LEU A 189 -7.58 7.95 15.76
N GLN A 190 -7.82 6.84 16.47
CA GLN A 190 -7.20 6.60 17.77
C GLN A 190 -5.67 6.48 17.66
N TYR A 191 -5.17 5.87 16.60
CA TYR A 191 -3.72 5.71 16.36
C TYR A 191 -3.11 6.93 15.67
N ASN A 192 -3.83 7.57 14.75
CA ASN A 192 -3.38 8.81 14.11
C ASN A 192 -4.53 9.83 13.99
N PRO A 193 -4.69 10.71 14.98
CA PRO A 193 -5.73 11.75 14.96
C PRO A 193 -5.61 12.76 13.82
N ASN A 194 -4.48 12.80 13.13
CA ASN A 194 -4.24 13.73 12.02
C ASN A 194 -4.46 13.11 10.63
N TYR A 195 -4.92 11.85 10.57
CA TYR A 195 -5.13 11.19 9.28
C TYR A 195 -6.42 11.69 8.58
N ILE A 196 -6.27 12.72 7.77
CA ILE A 196 -7.38 13.47 7.13
C ILE A 196 -8.29 12.56 6.28
N GLY A 197 -7.71 11.60 5.54
CA GLY A 197 -8.48 10.67 4.72
C GLY A 197 -9.53 9.90 5.50
N THR A 198 -9.24 9.52 6.75
CA THR A 198 -10.18 8.82 7.62
C THR A 198 -11.35 9.71 8.04
N TYR A 199 -11.14 11.00 8.32
CA TYR A 199 -12.22 11.94 8.64
C TYR A 199 -13.23 12.08 7.49
N TYR A 200 -12.73 12.14 6.25
CA TYR A 200 -13.60 12.19 5.07
C TYR A 200 -14.55 10.99 5.01
N TRP A 201 -14.01 9.78 5.19
CA TRP A 201 -14.80 8.55 5.14
C TRP A 201 -15.73 8.39 6.36
N LEU A 202 -15.26 8.77 7.54
CA LEU A 202 -16.08 8.76 8.77
C LEU A 202 -17.25 9.74 8.63
N GLY A 203 -17.02 10.94 8.11
CA GLY A 203 -18.07 11.90 7.82
C GLY A 203 -19.11 11.36 6.84
N LYS A 204 -18.68 10.67 5.76
CA LYS A 204 -19.60 9.98 4.84
C LYS A 204 -20.41 8.87 5.54
N THR A 205 -19.80 8.18 6.49
CA THR A 205 -20.46 7.09 7.24
C THR A 205 -21.57 7.64 8.14
N TYR A 206 -21.37 8.78 8.79
CA TYR A 206 -22.40 9.42 9.63
C TYR A 206 -23.61 9.95 8.84
N LEU A 207 -23.49 10.07 7.52
CA LEU A 207 -24.60 10.52 6.66
C LEU A 207 -25.47 9.36 6.14
N LYS A 208 -25.18 8.11 6.55
CA LYS A 208 -25.91 6.89 6.14
C LYS A 208 -26.83 6.37 7.23
#